data_067e6f05910c8d223070580f539c483b
#
_entry.id   067e6f05910c8d223070580f539c483b
#
_cell.length_a   1.000
_cell.length_b   1.000
_cell.length_c   1.000
_cell.angle_alpha   90.00
_cell.angle_beta   90.00
_cell.angle_gamma   90.00
#
_symmetry.space_group_name_H-M   'P 1'
#
loop_
_entity.id
_entity.type
_entity.pdbx_description
1 polymer ?
#
loop_
_entity_poly.entity_id
_entity_poly.type
_entity_poly.pdbx_seq_one_letter_code
_entity_poly.pdbx_strand_id
1 'polypeptide(L)' 'MNEQIKEIENIITLISLKRKHGDSSMEAYIRYPGTIEHLKSIGYDISEIERDCLTKIMIGW' A
#
# COMPACT_ATOMS: atom_id res chain seq x y z
N MET A 1 -18.05 -7.72 6.88
CA MET A 1 -16.82 -7.96 6.17
C MET A 1 -16.00 -6.68 6.10
N ASN A 2 -14.72 -6.76 6.34
CA ASN A 2 -13.88 -5.57 6.41
C ASN A 2 -13.12 -5.36 5.10
N GLU A 3 -13.57 -4.38 4.31
CA GLU A 3 -12.96 -4.07 3.02
C GLU A 3 -11.56 -3.49 3.16
N GLN A 4 -11.28 -2.84 4.30
CA GLN A 4 -9.94 -2.34 4.58
C GLN A 4 -8.94 -3.49 4.68
N ILE A 5 -9.33 -4.60 5.30
CA ILE A 5 -8.48 -5.78 5.41
C ILE A 5 -8.17 -6.33 4.02
N LYS A 6 -9.18 -6.39 3.14
CA LYS A 6 -8.98 -6.85 1.75
C LYS A 6 -8.03 -5.94 1.00
N GLU A 7 -8.16 -4.63 1.19
CA GLU A 7 -7.26 -3.67 0.55
C GLU A 7 -5.81 -3.90 1.00
N ILE A 8 -5.60 -4.09 2.30
CA ILE A 8 -4.28 -4.35 2.86
C ILE A 8 -3.71 -5.66 2.29
N GLU A 9 -4.50 -6.73 2.27
CA GLU A 9 -4.07 -8.01 1.75
C GLU A 9 -3.67 -7.93 0.28
N ASN A 10 -4.45 -7.22 -0.53
CA ASN A 10 -4.16 -7.04 -1.95
C ASN A 10 -2.84 -6.29 -2.14
N ILE A 11 -2.61 -5.25 -1.36
CA ILE A 11 -1.37 -4.47 -1.43
C ILE A 11 -0.18 -5.33 -1.04
N ILE A 12 -0.29 -6.09 0.04
CA ILE A 12 0.79 -6.97 0.49
C ILE A 12 1.12 -8.02 -0.58
N THR A 13 0.11 -8.56 -1.22
CA THR A 13 0.30 -9.51 -2.32
C THR A 13 1.06 -8.89 -3.48
N LEU A 14 0.69 -7.66 -3.86
CA LEU A 14 1.38 -6.92 -4.92
C LEU A 14 2.82 -6.62 -4.54
N ILE A 15 3.08 -6.24 -3.29
CA ILE A 15 4.43 -6.00 -2.80
C ILE A 15 5.27 -7.27 -2.95
N SER A 16 4.72 -8.42 -2.57
CA SER A 16 5.43 -9.69 -2.70
C SER A 16 5.82 -9.99 -4.13
N LEU A 17 4.90 -9.74 -5.08
CA LEU A 17 5.19 -9.92 -6.50
C LEU A 17 6.28 -8.97 -6.98
N LYS A 18 6.20 -7.71 -6.58
CA LYS A 18 7.20 -6.71 -6.97
C LYS A 18 8.58 -7.04 -6.41
N ARG A 19 8.64 -7.52 -5.18
CA ARG A 19 9.91 -7.94 -4.57
C ARG A 19 10.55 -9.09 -5.33
N LYS A 20 9.76 -10.03 -5.80
CA LYS A 20 10.25 -11.14 -6.62
C LYS A 20 10.86 -10.66 -7.92
N HIS A 21 10.34 -9.55 -8.46
CA HIS A 21 10.88 -8.96 -9.69
C HIS A 21 12.09 -8.05 -9.43
N GLY A 22 12.49 -7.88 -8.18
CA GLY A 22 13.63 -7.06 -7.84
C GLY A 22 13.32 -5.58 -7.63
N ASP A 23 12.04 -5.22 -7.61
CA ASP A 23 11.63 -3.84 -7.36
C ASP A 23 11.77 -3.50 -5.87
N SER A 24 12.02 -2.23 -5.57
CA SER A 24 12.13 -1.75 -4.19
C SER A 24 10.99 -0.81 -3.80
N SER A 25 10.10 -0.50 -4.71
CA SER A 25 8.95 0.36 -4.44
C SER A 25 7.84 0.12 -5.44
N MET A 26 6.64 0.59 -5.10
CA MET A 26 5.49 0.54 -6.00
C MET A 26 4.51 1.65 -5.65
N GLU A 27 3.65 1.99 -6.61
CA GLU A 27 2.54 2.90 -6.38
C GLU A 27 1.26 2.10 -6.22
N ALA A 28 0.35 2.61 -5.40
CA ALA A 28 -0.94 1.98 -5.19
C ALA A 28 -2.00 3.02 -4.90
N TYR A 29 -3.25 2.68 -5.19
CA TYR A 29 -4.40 3.50 -4.82
C TYR A 29 -5.10 2.86 -3.64
N ILE A 30 -5.46 3.69 -2.66
CA ILE A 30 -6.16 3.21 -1.46
C ILE A 30 -7.41 4.03 -1.21
N ARG A 31 -8.39 3.40 -0.57
CA ARG A 31 -9.64 4.04 -0.15
C ARG A 31 -9.65 4.37 1.32
N TYR A 32 -8.95 3.58 2.13
CA TYR A 32 -9.07 3.63 3.58
C TYR A 32 -7.79 4.18 4.20
N PRO A 33 -7.88 5.30 4.93
CA PRO A 33 -6.69 5.88 5.58
C PRO A 33 -5.99 4.91 6.53
N GLY A 34 -6.74 4.02 7.16
CA GLY A 34 -6.16 3.01 8.05
C GLY A 34 -5.19 2.07 7.37
N THR A 35 -5.28 1.93 6.05
CA THR A 35 -4.34 1.11 5.28
C THR A 35 -2.93 1.68 5.38
N ILE A 36 -2.79 3.00 5.30
CA ILE A 36 -1.48 3.66 5.43
C ILE A 36 -0.88 3.38 6.80
N GLU A 37 -1.67 3.57 7.86
CA GLU A 37 -1.22 3.33 9.22
C GLU A 37 -0.77 1.89 9.43
N HIS A 38 -1.55 0.95 8.90
CA HIS A 38 -1.23 -0.46 9.03
C HIS A 38 0.09 -0.80 8.33
N LEU A 39 0.25 -0.34 7.09
CA LEU A 39 1.47 -0.62 6.32
C LEU A 39 2.71 0.00 6.99
N LYS A 40 2.57 1.20 7.52
CA LYS A 40 3.67 1.82 8.27
C LYS A 40 4.03 1.01 9.52
N SER A 41 3.02 0.49 10.21
CA SER A 41 3.24 -0.26 11.45
C SER A 41 4.01 -1.56 11.23
N ILE A 42 3.93 -2.14 10.05
CA ILE A 42 4.65 -3.37 9.72
C ILE A 42 5.97 -3.11 9.00
N GLY A 43 6.37 -1.84 8.87
CA GLY A 43 7.72 -1.49 8.45
C GLY A 43 7.89 -0.94 7.04
N TYR A 44 6.81 -0.70 6.30
CA TYR A 44 6.91 -0.13 4.96
C TYR A 44 7.00 1.39 5.03
N ASP A 45 7.72 1.98 4.06
CA ASP A 45 7.76 3.41 3.87
C ASP A 45 6.59 3.81 3.00
N ILE A 46 5.75 4.72 3.47
CA ILE A 46 4.56 5.17 2.75
C ILE A 46 4.63 6.68 2.56
N SER A 47 4.49 7.12 1.32
CA SER A 47 4.39 8.54 0.98
C SER A 47 3.11 8.77 0.19
N GLU A 48 2.34 9.78 0.55
CA GLU A 48 1.16 10.17 -0.21
C GLU A 48 1.62 11.01 -1.40
N ILE A 49 1.19 10.63 -2.61
CA ILE A 49 1.54 11.34 -3.84
C ILE A 49 0.42 12.27 -4.23
N GLU A 50 -0.81 11.75 -4.20
CA GLU A 50 -1.99 12.45 -4.67
C GLU A 50 -3.17 12.07 -3.82
N ARG A 51 -4.06 13.02 -3.56
CA ARG A 51 -5.28 12.75 -2.82
C ARG A 51 -6.47 13.31 -3.62
N ASP A 52 -7.27 12.41 -4.14
CA ASP A 52 -8.46 12.73 -4.90
C ASP A 52 -9.57 11.80 -4.41
N CYS A 53 -10.39 11.23 -5.29
CA CYS A 53 -11.37 10.23 -4.91
C CYS A 53 -10.70 9.04 -4.22
N LEU A 54 -9.52 8.67 -4.72
CA LEU A 54 -8.65 7.67 -4.09
C LEU A 54 -7.34 8.36 -3.71
N THR A 55 -6.67 7.85 -2.70
CA THR A 55 -5.35 8.34 -2.33
C THR A 55 -4.30 7.51 -3.05
N LYS A 56 -3.43 8.16 -3.80
CA LYS A 56 -2.32 7.51 -4.46
C LYS A 56 -1.11 7.57 -3.53
N ILE A 57 -0.50 6.42 -3.29
CA ILE A 57 0.65 6.33 -2.38
C ILE A 57 1.82 5.64 -3.07
N MET A 58 3.01 5.96 -2.60
CA MET A 58 4.23 5.26 -2.95
C MET A 58 4.63 4.40 -1.77
N ILE A 59 4.85 3.12 -1.99
CA ILE A 59 5.24 2.17 -0.96
C ILE A 59 6.66 1.74 -1.22
N GLY A 60 7.53 1.85 -0.20
CA GLY A 60 8.92 1.42 -0.30
C GLY A 60 9.24 0.30 0.70
N TRP A 61 10.19 -0.55 0.34
CA TRP A 61 10.65 -1.62 1.22
C TRP A 61 12.15 -1.91 1.09
#